data_c305c06d32fb0acf83f90d35011caf8d
#
_entry.id   c305c06d32fb0acf83f90d35011caf8d
#
_cell.length_a   1.000
_cell.length_b   1.000
_cell.length_c   1.000
_cell.angle_alpha   90.00
_cell.angle_beta   90.00
_cell.angle_gamma   90.00
#
_symmetry.space_group_name_H-M   'P 1'
#
loop_
_entity.id
_entity.type
_entity.pdbx_description
1 polymer ?
#
loop_
_entity_poly.entity_id
_entity_poly.type
_entity_poly.pdbx_seq_one_letter_code
_entity_poly.pdbx_strand_id
1 'polypeptide(L)'
;MTPRRLTATQQGYAEQAMPLVRIVIGTYLKRNPDLMEVANRCDLSGTAEQAVCQAALTYNPDKAGISAYFTVAIHRALSKEIQARRNHECRMKTAWEICKPHLNPHIERMKHRAVQALQMLSPYEKQLLEDHLIEGVTLERLGREQDLDRRTIRKRIKRAIDRLREAEKDLP
;
A
#
# COMPACT_ATOMS: atom_id res chain seq x y z
N MET A 1 -6.99 -15.14 -11.62
CA MET A 1 -6.83 -16.56 -11.24
C MET A 1 -8.13 -17.03 -10.62
N THR A 2 -8.82 -17.99 -11.26
CA THR A 2 -10.04 -18.60 -10.70
C THR A 2 -9.70 -19.37 -9.44
N PRO A 3 -10.42 -19.20 -8.33
CA PRO A 3 -10.19 -19.95 -7.11
C PRO A 3 -10.41 -21.45 -7.40
N ARG A 4 -9.39 -22.26 -7.20
CA ARG A 4 -9.52 -23.72 -7.31
C ARG A 4 -10.40 -24.21 -6.15
N ARG A 5 -11.53 -24.82 -6.47
CA ARG A 5 -12.39 -25.46 -5.46
C ARG A 5 -11.70 -26.71 -4.93
N LEU A 6 -11.77 -26.92 -3.61
CA LEU A 6 -11.31 -28.13 -2.96
C LEU A 6 -12.20 -29.32 -3.38
N THR A 7 -11.58 -30.48 -3.60
CA THR A 7 -12.32 -31.75 -3.73
C THR A 7 -12.86 -32.18 -2.36
N ALA A 8 -13.83 -33.08 -2.30
CA ALA A 8 -14.39 -33.57 -1.05
C ALA A 8 -13.32 -34.14 -0.10
N THR A 9 -12.33 -34.87 -0.64
CA THR A 9 -11.20 -35.40 0.14
C THR A 9 -10.32 -34.26 0.69
N GLN A 10 -10.00 -33.27 -0.11
CA GLN A 10 -9.20 -32.11 0.32
C GLN A 10 -9.94 -31.28 1.37
N GLN A 11 -11.25 -31.13 1.23
CA GLN A 11 -12.09 -30.47 2.21
C GLN A 11 -12.05 -31.21 3.55
N GLY A 12 -12.14 -32.55 3.56
CA GLY A 12 -12.00 -33.34 4.77
C GLY A 12 -10.64 -33.16 5.48
N TYR A 13 -9.55 -33.03 4.72
CA TYR A 13 -8.23 -32.72 5.32
C TYR A 13 -8.19 -31.31 5.92
N ALA A 14 -8.78 -30.32 5.24
CA ALA A 14 -8.85 -28.96 5.77
C ALA A 14 -9.68 -28.91 7.07
N GLU A 15 -10.84 -29.56 7.11
CA GLU A 15 -11.69 -29.63 8.31
C GLU A 15 -10.97 -30.25 9.49
N GLN A 16 -10.23 -31.37 9.27
CA GLN A 16 -9.42 -32.00 10.31
C GLN A 16 -8.27 -31.10 10.82
N ALA A 17 -7.75 -30.23 9.99
CA ALA A 17 -6.65 -29.31 10.34
C ALA A 17 -7.12 -28.00 10.97
N MET A 18 -8.39 -27.60 10.83
CA MET A 18 -8.91 -26.34 11.38
C MET A 18 -8.68 -26.15 12.89
N PRO A 19 -8.84 -27.19 13.75
CA PRO A 19 -8.54 -27.02 15.17
C PRO A 19 -7.10 -26.64 15.49
N LEU A 20 -6.15 -26.97 14.59
CA LEU A 20 -4.74 -26.62 14.77
C LEU A 20 -4.49 -25.10 14.67
N VAL A 21 -5.33 -24.36 13.95
CA VAL A 21 -5.18 -22.93 13.72
C VAL A 21 -4.99 -22.17 15.03
N ARG A 22 -5.90 -22.35 15.99
CA ARG A 22 -5.84 -21.68 17.30
C ARG A 22 -4.60 -22.07 18.10
N ILE A 23 -4.26 -23.37 18.09
CA ILE A 23 -3.11 -23.91 18.84
C ILE A 23 -1.81 -23.33 18.28
N VAL A 24 -1.68 -23.29 16.95
CA VAL A 24 -0.46 -22.80 16.27
C VAL A 24 -0.31 -21.30 16.46
N ILE A 25 -1.38 -20.51 16.30
CA ILE A 25 -1.34 -19.06 16.56
C ILE A 25 -0.92 -18.80 18.00
N GLY A 26 -1.55 -19.44 18.98
CA GLY A 26 -1.22 -19.26 20.39
C GLY A 26 0.23 -19.63 20.72
N THR A 27 0.74 -20.72 20.14
CA THR A 27 2.13 -21.16 20.33
C THR A 27 3.10 -20.20 19.63
N TYR A 28 2.76 -19.72 18.43
CA TYR A 28 3.56 -18.79 17.68
C TYR A 28 3.77 -17.47 18.42
N LEU A 29 2.69 -16.89 18.95
CA LEU A 29 2.73 -15.63 19.71
C LEU A 29 3.45 -15.79 21.05
N LYS A 30 3.28 -16.91 21.77
CA LYS A 30 4.02 -17.20 23.00
C LYS A 30 5.54 -17.28 22.78
N ARG A 31 5.96 -17.81 21.63
CA ARG A 31 7.39 -17.91 21.26
C ARG A 31 8.00 -16.60 20.75
N ASN A 32 7.15 -15.67 20.32
CA ASN A 32 7.58 -14.40 19.72
C ASN A 32 6.80 -13.22 20.34
N PRO A 33 7.01 -12.92 21.63
CA PRO A 33 6.25 -11.88 22.34
C PRO A 33 6.49 -10.48 21.78
N ASP A 34 7.65 -10.22 21.17
CA ASP A 34 8.01 -8.99 20.48
C ASP A 34 7.14 -8.71 19.24
N LEU A 35 6.49 -9.73 18.70
CA LEU A 35 5.61 -9.60 17.54
C LEU A 35 4.15 -9.33 17.90
N MET A 36 3.79 -9.34 19.19
CA MET A 36 2.40 -9.21 19.65
C MET A 36 1.74 -7.93 19.16
N GLU A 37 2.43 -6.82 19.22
CA GLU A 37 1.89 -5.52 18.78
C GLU A 37 1.56 -5.51 17.29
N VAL A 38 2.44 -6.07 16.46
CA VAL A 38 2.21 -6.18 15.01
C VAL A 38 1.13 -7.20 14.72
N ALA A 39 1.14 -8.32 15.45
CA ALA A 39 0.17 -9.41 15.32
C ALA A 39 -1.27 -8.95 15.59
N ASN A 40 -1.47 -8.07 16.57
CA ASN A 40 -2.79 -7.51 16.90
C ASN A 40 -3.38 -6.65 15.77
N ARG A 41 -2.57 -6.23 14.80
CA ARG A 41 -2.99 -5.47 13.61
C ARG A 41 -3.16 -6.34 12.38
N CYS A 42 -2.95 -7.64 12.50
CA CYS A 42 -3.08 -8.63 11.43
C CYS A 42 -4.29 -9.53 11.69
N ASP A 43 -4.97 -9.94 10.63
CA ASP A 43 -5.93 -11.03 10.71
C ASP A 43 -5.18 -12.37 10.65
N LEU A 44 -4.64 -12.79 11.78
CA LEU A 44 -3.89 -14.04 11.89
C LEU A 44 -4.79 -15.27 11.73
N SER A 45 -6.07 -15.18 12.15
CA SER A 45 -7.02 -16.29 12.01
C SER A 45 -7.32 -16.54 10.54
N GLY A 46 -7.76 -15.52 9.82
CA GLY A 46 -8.04 -15.62 8.39
C GLY A 46 -6.81 -16.05 7.57
N THR A 47 -5.63 -15.52 7.91
CA THR A 47 -4.37 -15.93 7.25
C THR A 47 -4.07 -17.42 7.48
N ALA A 48 -4.24 -17.91 8.70
CA ALA A 48 -4.01 -19.32 9.03
C ALA A 48 -5.04 -20.26 8.42
N GLU A 49 -6.32 -19.88 8.42
CA GLU A 49 -7.39 -20.64 7.77
C GLU A 49 -7.19 -20.73 6.25
N GLN A 50 -6.81 -19.62 5.64
CA GLN A 50 -6.44 -19.61 4.22
C GLN A 50 -5.25 -20.52 3.92
N ALA A 51 -4.24 -20.53 4.81
CA ALA A 51 -3.08 -21.41 4.68
C ALA A 51 -3.48 -22.88 4.77
N VAL A 52 -4.42 -23.24 5.65
CA VAL A 52 -4.98 -24.59 5.74
C VAL A 52 -5.65 -24.98 4.42
N CYS A 53 -6.51 -24.14 3.87
CA CYS A 53 -7.18 -24.41 2.60
C CYS A 53 -6.18 -24.57 1.44
N GLN A 54 -5.15 -23.73 1.38
CA GLN A 54 -4.09 -23.82 0.36
C GLN A 54 -3.24 -25.07 0.53
N ALA A 55 -2.90 -25.44 1.76
CA ALA A 55 -2.13 -26.64 2.06
C ALA A 55 -2.91 -27.92 1.72
N ALA A 56 -4.23 -27.94 1.90
CA ALA A 56 -5.08 -29.08 1.56
C ALA A 56 -5.06 -29.40 0.05
N LEU A 57 -4.81 -28.42 -0.83
CA LEU A 57 -4.67 -28.64 -2.28
C LEU A 57 -3.48 -29.52 -2.64
N THR A 58 -2.43 -29.50 -1.82
CA THR A 58 -1.13 -30.16 -2.11
C THR A 58 -0.76 -31.22 -1.10
N TYR A 59 -1.61 -31.43 -0.09
CA TYR A 59 -1.36 -32.43 0.94
C TYR A 59 -1.36 -33.85 0.39
N ASN A 60 -0.37 -34.64 0.80
CA ASN A 60 -0.27 -36.06 0.50
C ASN A 60 -0.09 -36.87 1.82
N PRO A 61 -1.06 -37.73 2.18
CA PRO A 61 -1.03 -38.47 3.43
C PRO A 61 0.12 -39.50 3.52
N ASP A 62 0.63 -39.98 2.37
CA ASP A 62 1.73 -40.94 2.33
C ASP A 62 3.08 -40.33 2.71
N LYS A 63 3.19 -38.98 2.63
CA LYS A 63 4.45 -38.26 2.86
C LYS A 63 4.55 -37.66 4.25
N ALA A 64 3.46 -37.26 4.84
CA ALA A 64 3.48 -36.59 6.15
C ALA A 64 2.13 -36.70 6.86
N GLY A 65 2.15 -36.73 8.18
CA GLY A 65 0.95 -36.66 8.99
C GLY A 65 0.29 -35.26 8.90
N ILE A 66 -1.04 -35.23 8.98
CA ILE A 66 -1.86 -33.99 8.89
C ILE A 66 -1.33 -32.92 9.82
N SER A 67 -1.18 -33.23 11.12
CA SER A 67 -0.77 -32.25 12.13
C SER A 67 0.58 -31.60 11.80
N ALA A 68 1.58 -32.38 11.43
CA ALA A 68 2.92 -31.87 11.11
C ALA A 68 2.90 -30.97 9.87
N TYR A 69 2.26 -31.44 8.79
CA TYR A 69 2.22 -30.72 7.54
C TYR A 69 1.50 -29.36 7.65
N PHE A 70 0.30 -29.39 8.23
CA PHE A 70 -0.50 -28.16 8.36
C PHE A 70 0.09 -27.19 9.39
N THR A 71 0.70 -27.69 10.48
CA THR A 71 1.42 -26.81 11.43
C THR A 71 2.51 -26.01 10.71
N VAL A 72 3.32 -26.65 9.87
CA VAL A 72 4.39 -25.98 9.11
C VAL A 72 3.79 -24.96 8.12
N ALA A 73 2.70 -25.33 7.44
CA ALA A 73 2.03 -24.43 6.49
C ALA A 73 1.51 -23.16 7.19
N ILE A 74 0.83 -23.32 8.35
CA ILE A 74 0.32 -22.21 9.15
C ILE A 74 1.48 -21.33 9.64
N HIS A 75 2.54 -21.92 10.22
CA HIS A 75 3.70 -21.16 10.67
C HIS A 75 4.34 -20.30 9.58
N ARG A 76 4.49 -20.85 8.38
CA ARG A 76 5.04 -20.12 7.24
C ARG A 76 4.15 -18.96 6.82
N ALA A 77 2.82 -19.16 6.81
CA ALA A 77 1.87 -18.13 6.46
C ALA A 77 1.86 -16.98 7.48
N LEU A 78 1.84 -17.31 8.79
CA LEU A 78 1.91 -16.31 9.86
C LEU A 78 3.18 -15.49 9.81
N SER A 79 4.35 -16.15 9.63
CA SER A 79 5.63 -15.47 9.53
C SER A 79 5.67 -14.52 8.34
N LYS A 80 5.15 -14.94 7.19
CA LYS A 80 5.08 -14.13 5.98
C LYS A 80 4.19 -12.91 6.16
N GLU A 81 3.01 -13.08 6.75
CA GLU A 81 2.05 -11.99 7.00
C GLU A 81 2.63 -10.94 7.96
N ILE A 82 3.16 -11.37 9.08
CA ILE A 82 3.76 -10.48 10.07
C ILE A 82 4.98 -9.74 9.48
N GLN A 83 5.82 -10.43 8.70
CA GLN A 83 6.96 -9.78 8.05
C GLN A 83 6.52 -8.77 6.98
N ALA A 84 5.49 -9.08 6.20
CA ALA A 84 4.92 -8.15 5.23
C ALA A 84 4.38 -6.90 5.93
N ARG A 85 3.67 -7.06 7.06
CA ARG A 85 3.15 -5.95 7.87
C ARG A 85 4.26 -5.10 8.46
N ARG A 86 5.29 -5.71 9.05
CA ARG A 86 6.48 -4.99 9.56
C ARG A 86 7.16 -4.18 8.46
N ASN A 87 7.36 -4.78 7.31
CA ASN A 87 7.97 -4.09 6.18
C ASN A 87 7.11 -2.91 5.69
N HIS A 88 5.79 -3.09 5.65
CA HIS A 88 4.86 -2.01 5.30
C HIS A 88 4.95 -0.87 6.33
N GLU A 89 4.88 -1.17 7.62
CA GLU A 89 4.97 -0.16 8.69
C GLU A 89 6.32 0.56 8.69
N CYS A 90 7.40 -0.16 8.44
CA CYS A 90 8.72 0.44 8.30
C CYS A 90 8.77 1.42 7.13
N ARG A 91 8.24 1.03 5.95
CA ARG A 91 8.15 1.92 4.78
C ARG A 91 7.29 3.15 5.06
N MET A 92 6.15 2.98 5.73
CA MET A 92 5.25 4.07 6.10
C MET A 92 5.93 5.03 7.09
N LYS A 93 6.64 4.52 8.11
CA LYS A 93 7.43 5.34 9.03
C LYS A 93 8.51 6.14 8.31
N THR A 94 9.27 5.48 7.43
CA THR A 94 10.31 6.14 6.63
C THR A 94 9.71 7.22 5.73
N ALA A 95 8.61 6.92 5.03
CA ALA A 95 7.91 7.90 4.20
C ALA A 95 7.40 9.09 5.04
N TRP A 96 6.84 8.81 6.22
CA TRP A 96 6.40 9.85 7.15
C TRP A 96 7.54 10.74 7.64
N GLU A 97 8.70 10.15 8.02
CA GLU A 97 9.89 10.92 8.44
C GLU A 97 10.43 11.80 7.30
N ILE A 98 10.41 11.30 6.07
CA ILE A 98 10.77 12.08 4.88
C ILE A 98 9.78 13.23 4.64
N CYS A 99 8.48 12.99 4.89
CA CYS A 99 7.42 13.97 4.70
C CYS A 99 7.26 14.95 5.87
N LYS A 100 7.95 14.75 6.99
CA LYS A 100 7.91 15.71 8.11
C LYS A 100 8.61 17.04 7.73
N PRO A 101 7.86 18.12 7.49
CA PRO A 101 8.42 19.34 6.91
C PRO A 101 9.39 20.08 7.84
N HIS A 102 9.20 19.97 9.15
CA HIS A 102 9.95 20.74 10.15
C HIS A 102 11.31 20.14 10.55
N LEU A 103 11.67 18.97 10.01
CA LEU A 103 12.97 18.34 10.28
C LEU A 103 14.02 18.58 9.19
N ASN A 104 13.61 19.13 8.04
CA ASN A 104 14.54 19.40 6.95
C ASN A 104 14.47 20.86 6.49
N PRO A 105 15.45 21.70 6.89
CA PRO A 105 15.47 23.12 6.49
C PRO A 105 15.52 23.33 4.98
N HIS A 106 15.96 22.35 4.23
CA HIS A 106 15.93 22.38 2.78
C HIS A 106 14.50 22.28 2.24
N ILE A 107 13.65 21.42 2.80
CA ILE A 107 12.24 21.28 2.42
C ILE A 107 11.47 22.55 2.73
N GLU A 108 11.71 23.20 3.87
CA GLU A 108 11.08 24.47 4.22
C GLU A 108 11.49 25.60 3.24
N ARG A 109 12.76 25.68 2.88
CA ARG A 109 13.22 26.61 1.84
C ARG A 109 12.57 26.32 0.49
N MET A 110 12.49 25.05 0.08
CA MET A 110 11.81 24.68 -1.16
C MET A 110 10.31 25.03 -1.13
N LYS A 111 9.63 24.82 -0.01
CA LYS A 111 8.23 25.23 0.14
C LYS A 111 8.06 26.74 0.02
N HIS A 112 8.90 27.50 0.71
CA HIS A 112 8.85 28.97 0.66
C HIS A 112 9.08 29.47 -0.77
N ARG A 113 10.08 28.93 -1.49
CA ARG A 113 10.32 29.22 -2.90
C ARG A 113 9.15 28.82 -3.79
N ALA A 114 8.55 27.67 -3.58
CA ALA A 114 7.38 27.21 -4.32
C ALA A 114 6.16 28.14 -4.10
N VAL A 115 5.92 28.57 -2.87
CA VAL A 115 4.84 29.52 -2.54
C VAL A 115 5.10 30.86 -3.23
N GLN A 116 6.33 31.38 -3.20
CA GLN A 116 6.69 32.61 -3.89
C GLN A 116 6.53 32.48 -5.41
N ALA A 117 7.00 31.38 -6.02
CA ALA A 117 6.82 31.12 -7.44
C ALA A 117 5.34 31.03 -7.83
N LEU A 118 4.51 30.41 -7.00
CA LEU A 118 3.06 30.36 -7.21
C LEU A 118 2.40 31.75 -7.19
N GLN A 119 2.94 32.72 -6.44
CA GLN A 119 2.42 34.07 -6.43
C GLN A 119 2.62 34.80 -7.78
N MET A 120 3.58 34.38 -8.58
CA MET A 120 3.85 34.93 -9.92
C MET A 120 2.86 34.44 -10.98
N LEU A 121 2.07 33.42 -10.69
CA LEU A 121 1.03 32.92 -11.58
C LEU A 121 -0.27 33.71 -11.44
N SER A 122 -1.00 33.86 -12.55
CA SER A 122 -2.37 34.39 -12.51
C SER A 122 -3.30 33.46 -11.70
N PRO A 123 -4.40 34.00 -11.12
CA PRO A 123 -5.39 33.18 -10.40
C PRO A 123 -5.92 32.01 -11.26
N TYR A 124 -6.10 32.26 -12.55
CA TYR A 124 -6.55 31.25 -13.50
C TYR A 124 -5.53 30.11 -13.69
N GLU A 125 -4.23 30.45 -13.81
CA GLU A 125 -3.17 29.46 -13.98
C GLU A 125 -3.01 28.60 -12.71
N LYS A 126 -3.17 29.21 -11.51
CA LYS A 126 -3.17 28.50 -10.24
C LYS A 126 -4.29 27.47 -10.19
N GLN A 127 -5.52 27.90 -10.46
CA GLN A 127 -6.69 27.02 -10.44
C GLN A 127 -6.53 25.86 -11.46
N LEU A 128 -6.05 26.15 -12.66
CA LEU A 128 -5.83 25.16 -13.70
C LEU A 128 -4.80 24.09 -13.29
N LEU A 129 -3.74 24.50 -12.58
CA LEU A 129 -2.73 23.58 -12.07
C LEU A 129 -3.26 22.77 -10.89
N GLU A 130 -4.03 23.39 -9.99
CA GLU A 130 -4.66 22.73 -8.86
C GLU A 130 -5.62 21.65 -9.33
N ASP A 131 -6.56 21.99 -10.20
CA ASP A 131 -7.53 21.03 -10.75
C ASP A 131 -6.84 19.85 -11.43
N HIS A 132 -5.80 20.10 -12.21
CA HIS A 132 -5.13 19.03 -12.96
C HIS A 132 -4.15 18.19 -12.13
N LEU A 133 -3.30 18.84 -11.31
CA LEU A 133 -2.19 18.16 -10.61
C LEU A 133 -2.59 17.66 -9.21
N ILE A 134 -3.51 18.36 -8.53
CA ILE A 134 -3.93 18.01 -7.17
C ILE A 134 -5.23 17.23 -7.19
N GLU A 135 -6.26 17.77 -7.86
CA GLU A 135 -7.58 17.14 -7.94
C GLU A 135 -7.66 16.00 -8.98
N GLY A 136 -6.62 15.87 -9.83
CA GLY A 136 -6.56 14.80 -10.84
C GLY A 136 -7.59 14.95 -11.97
N VAL A 137 -8.12 16.15 -12.19
CA VAL A 137 -9.10 16.42 -13.25
C VAL A 137 -8.47 16.22 -14.63
N THR A 138 -9.15 15.45 -15.48
CA THR A 138 -8.62 15.16 -16.84
C THR A 138 -8.64 16.37 -17.74
N LEU A 139 -7.71 16.44 -18.71
CA LEU A 139 -7.64 17.54 -19.68
C LEU A 139 -8.92 17.67 -20.54
N GLU A 140 -9.60 16.56 -20.77
CA GLU A 140 -10.87 16.55 -21.52
C GLU A 140 -11.99 17.20 -20.70
N ARG A 141 -12.04 16.95 -19.40
CA ARG A 141 -13.03 17.54 -18.50
C ARG A 141 -12.79 19.03 -18.34
N LEU A 142 -11.55 19.44 -18.10
CA LEU A 142 -11.16 20.86 -18.04
C LEU A 142 -11.47 21.59 -19.35
N GLY A 143 -11.25 20.92 -20.50
CA GLY A 143 -11.60 21.46 -21.81
C GLY A 143 -13.09 21.72 -21.95
N ARG A 144 -13.96 20.79 -21.54
CA ARG A 144 -15.42 20.93 -21.57
C ARG A 144 -15.91 22.04 -20.64
N GLU A 145 -15.38 22.12 -19.44
CA GLU A 145 -15.78 23.12 -18.45
C GLU A 145 -15.40 24.54 -18.88
N GLN A 146 -14.36 24.70 -19.71
CA GLN A 146 -13.86 25.99 -20.19
C GLN A 146 -14.15 26.27 -21.67
N ASP A 147 -14.93 25.40 -22.31
CA ASP A 147 -15.20 25.48 -23.77
C ASP A 147 -13.94 25.59 -24.62
N LEU A 148 -12.93 24.81 -24.28
CA LEU A 148 -11.63 24.77 -24.93
C LEU A 148 -11.27 23.33 -25.33
N ASP A 149 -10.51 23.23 -26.42
CA ASP A 149 -10.00 21.91 -26.81
C ASP A 149 -8.88 21.42 -25.85
N ARG A 150 -8.76 20.11 -25.71
CA ARG A 150 -7.75 19.44 -24.88
C ARG A 150 -6.31 19.92 -25.16
N ARG A 151 -6.00 20.22 -26.42
CA ARG A 151 -4.65 20.67 -26.84
C ARG A 151 -4.36 22.07 -26.31
N THR A 152 -5.37 22.94 -26.29
CA THR A 152 -5.28 24.30 -25.73
C THR A 152 -5.07 24.25 -24.22
N ILE A 153 -5.84 23.44 -23.47
CA ILE A 153 -5.65 23.23 -22.03
C ILE A 153 -4.24 22.73 -21.73
N ARG A 154 -3.78 21.70 -22.45
CA ARG A 154 -2.41 21.18 -22.29
C ARG A 154 -1.32 22.23 -22.53
N LYS A 155 -1.50 23.11 -23.53
CA LYS A 155 -0.55 24.20 -23.79
C LYS A 155 -0.55 25.23 -22.65
N ARG A 156 -1.72 25.56 -22.10
CA ARG A 156 -1.85 26.50 -20.97
C ARG A 156 -1.17 25.94 -19.72
N ILE A 157 -1.43 24.69 -19.36
CA ILE A 157 -0.76 24.01 -18.25
C ILE A 157 0.76 24.01 -18.45
N LYS A 158 1.23 23.65 -19.62
CA LYS A 158 2.67 23.66 -19.92
C LYS A 158 3.29 25.05 -19.72
N ARG A 159 2.65 26.10 -20.23
CA ARG A 159 3.11 27.49 -20.05
C ARG A 159 3.14 27.90 -18.58
N ALA A 160 2.14 27.51 -17.79
CA ALA A 160 2.12 27.80 -16.36
C ALA A 160 3.27 27.08 -15.63
N ILE A 161 3.55 25.82 -15.97
CA ILE A 161 4.69 25.07 -15.42
C ILE A 161 6.02 25.71 -15.84
N ASP A 162 6.17 26.13 -17.10
CA ASP A 162 7.40 26.75 -17.57
C ASP A 162 7.64 28.10 -16.86
N ARG A 163 6.60 28.91 -16.61
CA ARG A 163 6.69 30.12 -15.78
C ARG A 163 7.08 29.84 -14.35
N LEU A 164 6.55 28.76 -13.73
CA LEU A 164 6.97 28.37 -12.38
C LEU A 164 8.45 28.03 -12.33
N ARG A 165 8.96 27.32 -13.33
CA ARG A 165 10.38 26.96 -13.42
C ARG A 165 11.29 28.18 -13.62
N GLU A 166 10.85 29.17 -14.38
CA GLU A 166 11.57 30.43 -14.55
C GLU A 166 11.58 31.23 -13.25
N ALA A 167 10.42 31.39 -12.62
CA ALA A 167 10.29 32.06 -11.34
C ALA A 167 11.14 31.40 -10.23
N GLU A 168 11.25 30.06 -10.24
CA GLU A 168 12.08 29.34 -9.28
C GLU A 168 13.58 29.63 -9.46
N LYS A 169 14.05 29.86 -10.68
CA LYS A 169 15.45 30.21 -10.96
C LYS A 169 15.84 31.60 -10.49
N ASP A 170 14.88 32.53 -10.52
CA ASP A 170 15.10 33.94 -10.16
C ASP A 170 14.97 34.19 -8.64
N LEU A 171 14.57 33.18 -7.87
CA LEU A 171 14.47 33.26 -6.42
C LEU A 171 15.83 32.97 -5.75
N PRO A 172 16.29 33.86 -4.83
CA PRO A 172 17.57 33.73 -4.11
C PRO A 172 17.66 32.50 -3.20
#